data_c69f20dbe9cf61242e5bc83cc6cf7e2c
#
_entry.id   c69f20dbe9cf61242e5bc83cc6cf7e2c
#
_cell.length_a   1.000
_cell.length_b   1.000
_cell.length_c   1.000
_cell.angle_alpha   90.00
_cell.angle_beta   90.00
_cell.angle_gamma   90.00
#
_symmetry.space_group_name_H-M   'P 1'
#
loop_
_entity.id
_entity.type
_entity.pdbx_description
1 polymer ?
#
loop_
_entity_poly.entity_id
_entity_poly.type
_entity_poly.pdbx_seq_one_letter_code
_entity_poly.pdbx_strand_id
1 'polypeptide(L)'
;MPIVNAYGITECSPGVAVNRLDSLTYNTVGYPIPCVEIRIDNPDESGNGEICVKGDNVMLGYYNDPQRTAEVLHDGWFRTGDYGNLNDKGQLSITGRKKNIIVLKNGKNIYPEEIEDYIMIIPYVNEVVVYATRDEDGNQNGLCAEAFVDQKKVEEMGITDVAKQFKADVFEALKELPVY
;
A
#
# COMPACT_ATOMS: atom_id res chain seq x y z
N MET A 1 -18.87 -14.14 11.85
CA MET A 1 -17.91 -14.96 11.06
C MET A 1 -16.59 -14.21 11.08
N PRO A 2 -15.48 -14.81 11.50
CA PRO A 2 -14.19 -14.11 11.50
C PRO A 2 -13.73 -13.84 10.04
N ILE A 3 -13.17 -12.66 9.84
CA ILE A 3 -12.55 -12.26 8.56
C ILE A 3 -11.05 -12.21 8.80
N VAL A 4 -10.27 -12.76 7.89
CA VAL A 4 -8.81 -12.71 7.91
C VAL A 4 -8.29 -12.02 6.66
N ASN A 5 -7.27 -11.19 6.83
CA ASN A 5 -6.55 -10.59 5.71
C ASN A 5 -5.58 -11.60 5.13
N ALA A 6 -5.40 -11.53 3.81
CA ALA A 6 -4.40 -12.30 3.08
C ALA A 6 -3.79 -11.44 1.98
N TYR A 7 -2.56 -11.75 1.63
CA TYR A 7 -1.86 -11.17 0.48
C TYR A 7 -1.54 -12.24 -0.54
N GLY A 8 -1.74 -11.89 -1.78
CA GLY A 8 -1.40 -12.76 -2.89
C GLY A 8 -1.43 -12.06 -4.23
N ILE A 9 -0.69 -12.62 -5.17
CA ILE A 9 -0.52 -12.12 -6.52
C ILE A 9 -0.55 -13.29 -7.51
N THR A 10 -0.95 -13.03 -8.74
CA THR A 10 -1.09 -14.05 -9.77
C THR A 10 0.21 -14.83 -9.99
N GLU A 11 1.33 -14.15 -9.97
CA GLU A 11 2.68 -14.70 -10.15
C GLU A 11 3.11 -15.66 -9.02
N CYS A 12 2.35 -15.70 -7.90
CA CYS A 12 2.60 -16.58 -6.75
C CYS A 12 1.46 -17.59 -6.50
N SER A 13 0.59 -17.88 -7.46
CA SER A 13 -0.42 -18.96 -7.53
C SER A 13 -1.48 -19.04 -6.41
N PRO A 14 -2.18 -18.01 -5.96
CA PRO A 14 -1.84 -16.61 -5.75
C PRO A 14 -1.26 -16.33 -4.35
N GLY A 15 -1.27 -17.31 -3.42
CA GLY A 15 -1.05 -17.10 -1.99
C GLY A 15 0.39 -16.75 -1.62
N VAL A 16 0.59 -15.73 -0.81
CA VAL A 16 1.90 -15.33 -0.28
C VAL A 16 1.88 -15.28 1.25
N ALA A 17 0.94 -14.55 1.85
CA ALA A 17 0.81 -14.43 3.30
C ALA A 17 -0.65 -14.44 3.74
N VAL A 18 -0.90 -14.86 4.99
CA VAL A 18 -2.24 -14.92 5.55
C VAL A 18 -2.21 -14.69 7.06
N ASN A 19 -3.18 -13.93 7.58
CA ASN A 19 -3.39 -13.80 9.01
C ASN A 19 -3.95 -15.11 9.60
N ARG A 20 -3.54 -15.40 10.84
CA ARG A 20 -4.07 -16.54 11.59
C ARG A 20 -5.17 -16.09 12.53
N LEU A 21 -6.19 -16.92 12.73
CA LEU A 21 -7.32 -16.62 13.62
C LEU A 21 -6.91 -16.45 15.09
N ASP A 22 -5.83 -17.11 15.50
CA ASP A 22 -5.28 -17.08 16.86
C ASP A 22 -4.32 -15.90 17.13
N SER A 23 -3.94 -15.17 16.08
CA SER A 23 -2.96 -14.07 16.13
C SER A 23 -3.29 -12.93 15.17
N LEU A 24 -4.57 -12.54 15.11
CA LEU A 24 -5.03 -11.44 14.25
C LEU A 24 -4.36 -10.11 14.62
N THR A 25 -3.76 -9.48 13.63
CA THR A 25 -3.19 -8.13 13.74
C THR A 25 -3.75 -7.30 12.61
N TYR A 26 -4.43 -6.19 12.94
CA TYR A 26 -5.24 -5.44 11.97
C TYR A 26 -4.44 -4.83 10.81
N ASN A 27 -3.24 -4.34 11.08
CA ASN A 27 -2.43 -3.65 10.06
C ASN A 27 -1.45 -4.59 9.35
N THR A 28 -1.72 -5.90 9.32
CA THR A 28 -0.89 -6.88 8.63
C THR A 28 -1.72 -7.80 7.77
N VAL A 29 -1.08 -8.40 6.78
CA VAL A 29 -1.62 -9.51 6.00
C VAL A 29 -1.15 -10.86 6.54
N GLY A 30 -0.49 -10.86 7.69
CA GLY A 30 -0.11 -12.05 8.44
C GLY A 30 1.23 -12.65 8.06
N TYR A 31 1.35 -13.95 8.25
CA TYR A 31 2.58 -14.71 8.09
C TYR A 31 2.70 -15.28 6.67
N PRO A 32 3.93 -15.47 6.16
CA PRO A 32 4.16 -16.25 4.95
C PRO A 32 3.49 -17.62 5.07
N ILE A 33 2.90 -18.12 3.96
CA ILE A 33 2.40 -19.49 3.93
C ILE A 33 3.58 -20.49 3.93
N PRO A 34 3.38 -21.77 4.33
CA PRO A 34 4.48 -22.71 4.61
C PRO A 34 5.48 -22.94 3.46
N CYS A 35 5.07 -22.74 2.20
CA CYS A 35 5.94 -22.92 1.03
C CYS A 35 6.61 -21.64 0.54
N VAL A 36 6.51 -20.53 1.30
CA VAL A 36 6.95 -19.19 0.89
C VAL A 36 7.97 -18.62 1.85
N GLU A 37 9.02 -18.06 1.30
CA GLU A 37 9.95 -17.16 1.97
C GLU A 37 9.70 -15.73 1.49
N ILE A 38 9.73 -14.76 2.42
CA ILE A 38 9.60 -13.33 2.12
C ILE A 38 10.88 -12.61 2.55
N ARG A 39 11.33 -11.70 1.70
CA ARG A 39 12.43 -10.78 1.97
C ARG A 39 12.01 -9.38 1.57
N ILE A 40 12.38 -8.39 2.38
CA ILE A 40 12.24 -6.96 2.05
C ILE A 40 13.56 -6.51 1.44
N ASP A 41 13.51 -6.05 0.19
CA ASP A 41 14.69 -5.60 -0.57
C ASP A 41 14.84 -4.09 -0.47
N ASN A 42 16.08 -3.63 -0.16
CA ASN A 42 16.43 -2.22 0.03
C ASN A 42 15.48 -1.46 0.97
N PRO A 43 15.33 -1.90 2.24
CA PRO A 43 14.45 -1.25 3.19
C PRO A 43 14.96 0.17 3.52
N ASP A 44 14.01 1.12 3.64
CA ASP A 44 14.26 2.46 4.16
C ASP A 44 14.44 2.47 5.70
N GLU A 45 14.58 3.66 6.29
CA GLU A 45 14.75 3.83 7.75
C GLU A 45 13.55 3.29 8.56
N SER A 46 12.38 3.19 7.96
CA SER A 46 11.16 2.62 8.56
C SER A 46 11.02 1.11 8.31
N GLY A 47 11.97 0.49 7.60
CA GLY A 47 11.93 -0.91 7.24
C GLY A 47 11.08 -1.24 6.02
N ASN A 48 10.51 -0.25 5.34
CA ASN A 48 9.72 -0.44 4.14
C ASN A 48 10.62 -0.60 2.92
N GLY A 49 10.38 -1.64 2.12
CA GLY A 49 11.11 -1.91 0.89
C GLY A 49 10.32 -2.80 -0.04
N GLU A 50 10.90 -3.16 -1.18
CA GLU A 50 10.24 -4.03 -2.14
C GLU A 50 10.10 -5.44 -1.58
N ILE A 51 8.88 -5.96 -1.58
CA ILE A 51 8.58 -7.32 -1.16
C ILE A 51 9.09 -8.28 -2.23
N CYS A 52 10.00 -9.17 -1.86
CA CYS A 52 10.48 -10.25 -2.69
C CYS A 52 10.03 -11.59 -2.13
N VAL A 53 9.56 -12.46 -3.01
CA VAL A 53 8.98 -13.77 -2.67
C VAL A 53 9.77 -14.88 -3.32
N LYS A 54 10.02 -15.95 -2.56
CA LYS A 54 10.61 -17.19 -3.05
C LYS A 54 9.80 -18.37 -2.56
N GLY A 55 9.55 -19.36 -3.41
CA GLY A 55 8.80 -20.56 -3.05
C GLY A 55 8.35 -21.35 -4.27
N ASP A 56 7.84 -22.55 -4.02
CA ASP A 56 7.37 -23.46 -5.08
C ASP A 56 6.12 -22.94 -5.80
N ASN A 57 5.43 -21.94 -5.22
CA ASN A 57 4.27 -21.28 -5.77
C ASN A 57 4.62 -20.12 -6.74
N VAL A 58 5.88 -19.72 -6.82
CA VAL A 58 6.34 -18.67 -7.74
C VAL A 58 6.31 -19.19 -9.17
N MET A 59 5.81 -18.35 -10.08
CA MET A 59 5.74 -18.66 -11.51
C MET A 59 7.11 -19.00 -12.10
N LEU A 60 7.12 -19.78 -13.18
CA LEU A 60 8.32 -20.05 -13.97
C LEU A 60 8.76 -18.84 -14.82
N GLY A 61 7.82 -17.95 -15.15
CA GLY A 61 8.04 -16.75 -15.94
C GLY A 61 6.80 -16.32 -16.72
N TYR A 62 6.89 -15.18 -17.36
CA TYR A 62 5.85 -14.68 -18.26
C TYR A 62 5.90 -15.41 -19.61
N TYR A 63 4.72 -15.76 -20.13
CA TYR A 63 4.60 -16.50 -21.39
C TYR A 63 5.17 -15.69 -22.56
N ASN A 64 6.10 -16.29 -23.30
CA ASN A 64 6.82 -15.68 -24.43
C ASN A 64 7.49 -14.32 -24.14
N ASP A 65 7.79 -14.02 -22.85
CA ASP A 65 8.45 -12.77 -22.46
C ASP A 65 9.61 -13.02 -21.49
N PRO A 66 10.74 -13.56 -22.00
CA PRO A 66 11.90 -13.84 -21.16
C PRO A 66 12.57 -12.56 -20.66
N GLN A 67 12.44 -11.43 -21.37
CA GLN A 67 13.02 -10.17 -20.96
C GLN A 67 12.32 -9.67 -19.68
N ARG A 68 10.99 -9.58 -19.69
CA ARG A 68 10.21 -9.18 -18.52
C ARG A 68 10.36 -10.18 -17.37
N THR A 69 10.49 -11.48 -17.68
CA THR A 69 10.76 -12.49 -16.66
C THR A 69 12.09 -12.21 -15.96
N ALA A 70 13.16 -11.91 -16.72
CA ALA A 70 14.46 -11.61 -16.15
C ALA A 70 14.51 -10.29 -15.35
N GLU A 71 13.57 -9.36 -15.57
CA GLU A 71 13.46 -8.11 -14.79
C GLU A 71 12.93 -8.34 -13.37
N VAL A 72 12.13 -9.39 -13.17
CA VAL A 72 11.41 -9.62 -11.92
C VAL A 72 11.83 -10.89 -11.18
N LEU A 73 12.48 -11.84 -11.85
CA LEU A 73 12.85 -13.14 -11.28
C LEU A 73 14.38 -13.31 -11.27
N HIS A 74 14.99 -13.26 -10.09
CA HIS A 74 16.44 -13.35 -9.90
C HIS A 74 16.78 -14.37 -8.80
N ASP A 75 17.56 -15.37 -9.11
CA ASP A 75 18.03 -16.40 -8.15
C ASP A 75 16.88 -17.06 -7.36
N GLY A 76 15.73 -17.27 -8.02
CA GLY A 76 14.54 -17.84 -7.43
C GLY A 76 13.71 -16.86 -6.60
N TRP A 77 14.11 -15.59 -6.50
CA TRP A 77 13.35 -14.51 -5.87
C TRP A 77 12.55 -13.73 -6.91
N PHE A 78 11.25 -13.65 -6.69
CA PHE A 78 10.35 -12.83 -7.48
C PHE A 78 10.16 -11.45 -6.82
N ARG A 79 10.40 -10.39 -7.57
CA ARG A 79 10.19 -9.00 -7.19
C ARG A 79 8.74 -8.62 -7.49
N THR A 80 7.95 -8.42 -6.45
CA THR A 80 6.49 -8.27 -6.60
C THR A 80 6.07 -6.89 -7.15
N GLY A 81 6.93 -5.89 -6.97
CA GLY A 81 6.59 -4.50 -7.20
C GLY A 81 5.67 -3.91 -6.12
N ASP A 82 5.35 -4.67 -5.08
CA ASP A 82 4.68 -4.19 -3.87
C ASP A 82 5.72 -3.81 -2.83
N TYR A 83 5.42 -2.81 -2.02
CA TYR A 83 6.25 -2.35 -0.92
C TYR A 83 5.58 -2.69 0.41
N GLY A 84 6.41 -2.95 1.39
CA GLY A 84 5.97 -3.30 2.73
C GLY A 84 7.11 -3.58 3.68
N ASN A 85 6.78 -4.05 4.86
CA ASN A 85 7.74 -4.41 5.90
C ASN A 85 7.35 -5.71 6.61
N LEU A 86 8.31 -6.29 7.30
CA LEU A 86 8.10 -7.40 8.23
C LEU A 86 8.31 -6.89 9.66
N ASN A 87 7.31 -7.08 10.52
CA ASN A 87 7.46 -6.76 11.93
C ASN A 87 8.32 -7.80 12.67
N ASP A 88 8.65 -7.55 13.95
CA ASP A 88 9.48 -8.44 14.78
C ASP A 88 8.91 -9.86 14.95
N LYS A 89 7.63 -10.03 14.68
CA LYS A 89 6.96 -11.35 14.71
C LYS A 89 6.98 -12.07 13.36
N GLY A 90 7.54 -11.43 12.32
CA GLY A 90 7.56 -11.95 10.95
C GLY A 90 6.22 -11.83 10.21
N GLN A 91 5.34 -10.92 10.65
CA GLN A 91 4.10 -10.61 9.95
C GLN A 91 4.36 -9.52 8.89
N LEU A 92 3.81 -9.73 7.69
CA LEU A 92 3.92 -8.81 6.57
C LEU A 92 2.87 -7.72 6.63
N SER A 93 3.28 -6.47 6.44
CA SER A 93 2.41 -5.31 6.16
C SER A 93 2.69 -4.80 4.76
N ILE A 94 1.64 -4.43 4.03
CA ILE A 94 1.73 -3.81 2.70
C ILE A 94 1.57 -2.30 2.89
N THR A 95 2.47 -1.51 2.31
CA THR A 95 2.42 -0.04 2.38
C THR A 95 2.02 0.60 1.06
N GLY A 96 2.21 -0.09 -0.06
CA GLY A 96 1.79 0.41 -1.37
C GLY A 96 2.49 -0.25 -2.55
N ARG A 97 2.38 0.38 -3.72
CA ARG A 97 3.00 -0.07 -4.97
C ARG A 97 4.26 0.73 -5.27
N LYS A 98 5.34 0.06 -5.67
CA LYS A 98 6.61 0.68 -6.09
C LYS A 98 6.43 1.81 -7.12
N LYS A 99 5.59 1.56 -8.12
CA LYS A 99 5.31 2.52 -9.20
C LYS A 99 4.50 3.75 -8.77
N ASN A 100 3.83 3.68 -7.62
CA ASN A 100 2.99 4.74 -7.09
C ASN A 100 3.72 5.59 -6.04
N ILE A 101 4.92 5.15 -5.58
CA ILE A 101 5.68 5.88 -4.59
C ILE A 101 5.98 7.30 -5.08
N ILE A 102 5.64 8.27 -4.24
CA ILE A 102 5.94 9.68 -4.47
C ILE A 102 7.23 10.01 -3.72
N VAL A 103 8.26 10.40 -4.45
CA VAL A 103 9.53 10.80 -3.84
C VAL A 103 9.55 12.31 -3.70
N LEU A 104 9.52 12.80 -2.46
CA LEU A 104 9.58 14.24 -2.19
C LEU A 104 10.99 14.81 -2.46
N LYS A 105 11.07 16.14 -2.58
CA LYS A 105 12.35 16.87 -2.80
C LYS A 105 13.41 16.61 -1.72
N ASN A 106 12.98 16.24 -0.51
CA ASN A 106 13.87 15.87 0.61
C ASN A 106 14.31 14.40 0.58
N GLY A 107 13.92 13.63 -0.45
CA GLY A 107 14.25 12.22 -0.62
C GLY A 107 13.37 11.24 0.15
N LYS A 108 12.36 11.72 0.89
CA LYS A 108 11.40 10.84 1.59
C LYS A 108 10.43 10.20 0.61
N ASN A 109 10.18 8.91 0.80
CA ASN A 109 9.15 8.17 0.11
C ASN A 109 7.80 8.41 0.79
N ILE A 110 6.77 8.69 -0.01
CA ILE A 110 5.38 8.73 0.41
C ILE A 110 4.65 7.61 -0.31
N TYR A 111 3.84 6.89 0.43
CA TYR A 111 2.99 5.83 -0.06
C TYR A 111 1.55 6.36 -0.14
N PRO A 112 1.04 6.70 -1.34
CA PRO A 112 -0.30 7.29 -1.50
C PRO A 112 -1.38 6.43 -0.90
N GLU A 113 -1.28 5.11 -1.05
CA GLU A 113 -2.24 4.13 -0.57
C GLU A 113 -2.40 4.21 0.96
N GLU A 114 -1.30 4.44 1.69
CA GLU A 114 -1.35 4.60 3.15
C GLU A 114 -2.17 5.83 3.54
N ILE A 115 -1.99 6.95 2.82
CA ILE A 115 -2.75 8.19 3.05
C ILE A 115 -4.21 8.00 2.67
N GLU A 116 -4.49 7.31 1.56
CA GLU A 116 -5.83 6.98 1.09
C GLU A 116 -6.61 6.18 2.14
N ASP A 117 -5.97 5.18 2.77
CA ASP A 117 -6.58 4.37 3.84
C ASP A 117 -7.03 5.22 5.03
N TYR A 118 -6.23 6.21 5.45
CA TYR A 118 -6.62 7.14 6.52
C TYR A 118 -7.77 8.05 6.11
N ILE A 119 -7.81 8.52 4.87
CA ILE A 119 -8.89 9.37 4.37
C ILE A 119 -10.18 8.57 4.18
N MET A 120 -10.11 7.30 3.80
CA MET A 120 -11.27 6.41 3.64
C MET A 120 -12.03 6.14 4.95
N ILE A 121 -11.45 6.44 6.13
CA ILE A 121 -12.14 6.35 7.42
C ILE A 121 -13.21 7.46 7.56
N ILE A 122 -13.11 8.55 6.79
CA ILE A 122 -14.08 9.66 6.82
C ILE A 122 -15.44 9.16 6.32
N PRO A 123 -16.52 9.25 7.12
CA PRO A 123 -17.77 8.52 6.86
C PRO A 123 -18.46 8.82 5.52
N TYR A 124 -18.28 10.01 4.98
CA TYR A 124 -18.90 10.44 3.73
C TYR A 124 -17.98 10.29 2.51
N VAL A 125 -16.76 9.77 2.67
CA VAL A 125 -15.87 9.46 1.55
C VAL A 125 -16.16 8.05 1.05
N ASN A 126 -16.41 7.91 -0.25
CA ASN A 126 -16.60 6.62 -0.91
C ASN A 126 -15.34 6.14 -1.65
N GLU A 127 -14.62 7.07 -2.26
CA GLU A 127 -13.38 6.80 -2.98
C GLU A 127 -12.44 7.99 -2.81
N VAL A 128 -11.15 7.74 -2.79
CA VAL A 128 -10.11 8.77 -2.75
C VAL A 128 -8.91 8.34 -3.57
N VAL A 129 -8.24 9.30 -4.18
CA VAL A 129 -6.95 9.10 -4.88
C VAL A 129 -6.01 10.18 -4.38
N VAL A 130 -4.80 9.76 -3.99
CA VAL A 130 -3.71 10.64 -3.59
C VAL A 130 -2.62 10.61 -4.65
N TYR A 131 -2.20 11.79 -5.10
CA TYR A 131 -1.16 11.91 -6.13
C TYR A 131 -0.26 13.13 -5.90
N ALA A 132 0.93 13.09 -6.51
CA ALA A 132 1.84 14.22 -6.48
C ALA A 132 1.37 15.34 -7.42
N THR A 133 1.34 16.57 -6.92
CA THR A 133 1.27 17.74 -7.77
C THR A 133 2.65 18.07 -8.35
N ARG A 134 2.67 18.68 -9.54
CA ARG A 134 3.91 19.07 -10.21
C ARG A 134 3.94 20.58 -10.42
N ASP A 135 5.12 21.17 -10.30
CA ASP A 135 5.37 22.56 -10.67
C ASP A 135 5.49 22.72 -12.21
N GLU A 136 5.66 23.96 -12.68
CA GLU A 136 5.80 24.28 -14.10
C GLU A 136 7.02 23.59 -14.75
N ASP A 137 8.02 23.26 -13.96
CA ASP A 137 9.23 22.55 -14.40
C ASP A 137 9.05 21.01 -14.38
N GLY A 138 7.87 20.51 -13.95
CA GLY A 138 7.54 19.09 -13.89
C GLY A 138 8.01 18.37 -12.62
N ASN A 139 8.62 19.09 -11.66
CA ASN A 139 9.05 18.50 -10.41
C ASN A 139 7.87 18.31 -9.44
N GLN A 140 7.90 17.23 -8.66
CA GLN A 140 6.90 17.00 -7.61
C GLN A 140 7.07 18.05 -6.51
N ASN A 141 6.00 18.81 -6.22
CA ASN A 141 6.05 19.94 -5.28
C ASN A 141 5.01 19.88 -4.17
N GLY A 142 4.15 18.88 -4.16
CA GLY A 142 3.12 18.70 -3.14
C GLY A 142 2.30 17.44 -3.35
N LEU A 143 1.34 17.22 -2.44
CA LEU A 143 0.35 16.16 -2.52
C LEU A 143 -1.03 16.75 -2.72
N CYS A 144 -1.85 16.05 -3.49
CA CYS A 144 -3.27 16.33 -3.67
C CYS A 144 -4.06 15.07 -3.35
N ALA A 145 -5.15 15.23 -2.61
CA ALA A 145 -6.15 14.20 -2.42
C ALA A 145 -7.44 14.62 -3.13
N GLU A 146 -7.95 13.76 -3.99
CA GLU A 146 -9.20 13.95 -4.71
C GLU A 146 -10.18 12.86 -4.28
N ALA A 147 -11.34 13.24 -3.75
CA ALA A 147 -12.31 12.32 -3.17
C ALA A 147 -13.67 12.39 -3.84
N PHE A 148 -14.29 11.22 -4.02
CA PHE A 148 -15.69 11.08 -4.35
C PHE A 148 -16.50 10.87 -3.08
N VAL A 149 -17.48 11.76 -2.83
CA VAL A 149 -18.26 11.80 -1.59
C VAL A 149 -19.68 11.27 -1.78
N ASP A 150 -20.21 10.61 -0.74
CA ASP A 150 -21.61 10.20 -0.65
C ASP A 150 -22.49 11.40 -0.31
N GLN A 151 -23.23 11.90 -1.30
CA GLN A 151 -24.11 13.07 -1.14
C GLN A 151 -25.19 12.86 -0.09
N LYS A 152 -25.72 11.64 0.08
CA LYS A 152 -26.71 11.34 1.11
C LYS A 152 -26.15 11.51 2.50
N LYS A 153 -24.96 10.96 2.74
CA LYS A 153 -24.26 11.12 4.02
C LYS A 153 -23.88 12.57 4.29
N VAL A 154 -23.46 13.31 3.27
CA VAL A 154 -23.17 14.75 3.36
C VAL A 154 -24.42 15.51 3.84
N GLU A 155 -25.59 15.23 3.26
CA GLU A 155 -26.85 15.83 3.67
C GLU A 155 -27.30 15.41 5.08
N GLU A 156 -27.22 14.12 5.40
CA GLU A 156 -27.55 13.58 6.74
C GLU A 156 -26.67 14.19 7.85
N MET A 157 -25.38 14.46 7.54
CA MET A 157 -24.45 15.10 8.47
C MET A 157 -24.58 16.62 8.51
N GLY A 158 -25.45 17.22 7.66
CA GLY A 158 -25.66 18.66 7.62
C GLY A 158 -24.45 19.47 7.13
N ILE A 159 -23.60 18.87 6.31
CA ILE A 159 -22.40 19.51 5.78
C ILE A 159 -22.81 20.48 4.66
N THR A 160 -22.61 21.76 4.87
CA THR A 160 -22.99 22.82 3.91
C THR A 160 -21.87 23.23 2.98
N ASP A 161 -20.61 23.08 3.41
CA ASP A 161 -19.39 23.35 2.63
C ASP A 161 -18.50 22.10 2.65
N VAL A 162 -18.73 21.23 1.68
CA VAL A 162 -18.04 19.93 1.58
C VAL A 162 -16.53 20.08 1.44
N ALA A 163 -16.07 21.05 0.65
CA ALA A 163 -14.64 21.23 0.40
C ALA A 163 -13.91 21.68 1.67
N LYS A 164 -14.52 22.60 2.43
CA LYS A 164 -13.95 23.06 3.69
C LYS A 164 -13.97 21.97 4.76
N GLN A 165 -15.07 21.22 4.86
CA GLN A 165 -15.20 20.12 5.81
C GLN A 165 -14.19 19.02 5.49
N PHE A 166 -14.12 18.59 4.23
CA PHE A 166 -13.19 17.55 3.79
C PHE A 166 -11.73 17.91 4.12
N LYS A 167 -11.32 19.15 3.87
CA LYS A 167 -9.99 19.61 4.23
C LYS A 167 -9.71 19.51 5.73
N ALA A 168 -10.68 19.86 6.57
CA ALA A 168 -10.55 19.76 8.03
C ALA A 168 -10.46 18.30 8.50
N ASP A 169 -11.32 17.42 7.95
CA ASP A 169 -11.38 16.02 8.32
C ASP A 169 -10.13 15.25 7.84
N VAL A 170 -9.59 15.56 6.66
CA VAL A 170 -8.31 15.03 6.18
C VAL A 170 -7.18 15.43 7.11
N PHE A 171 -7.10 16.69 7.52
CA PHE A 171 -6.10 17.13 8.49
C PHE A 171 -6.19 16.37 9.82
N GLU A 172 -7.41 16.11 10.29
CA GLU A 172 -7.62 15.34 11.52
C GLU A 172 -7.22 13.86 11.35
N ALA A 173 -7.65 13.23 10.26
CA ALA A 173 -7.36 11.84 9.95
C ALA A 173 -5.84 11.57 9.81
N LEU A 174 -5.09 12.54 9.29
CA LEU A 174 -3.65 12.40 9.04
C LEU A 174 -2.76 12.79 10.24
N LYS A 175 -3.34 13.23 11.37
CA LYS A 175 -2.53 13.61 12.56
C LYS A 175 -1.72 12.47 13.16
N GLU A 176 -2.14 11.25 12.99
CA GLU A 176 -1.48 10.06 13.52
C GLU A 176 -0.39 9.53 12.58
N LEU A 177 -0.33 10.05 11.34
CA LEU A 177 0.75 9.69 10.43
C LEU A 177 2.07 10.34 10.85
N PRO A 178 3.21 9.64 10.67
CA PRO A 178 4.52 10.27 10.83
C PRO A 178 4.59 11.51 9.95
N VAL A 179 5.09 12.62 10.50
CA VAL A 179 5.28 13.88 9.75
C VAL A 179 6.25 13.60 8.60
N TYR A 180 5.74 13.59 7.38
CA TYR A 180 6.52 13.46 6.16
C TYR A 180 7.26 14.76 5.80
#